data_282c1f2bad90f72f892fe3153ba1a26f
#
_entry.id   282c1f2bad90f72f892fe3153ba1a26f
#
_cell.length_a   1.000
_cell.length_b   1.000
_cell.length_c   1.000
_cell.angle_alpha   90.00
_cell.angle_beta   90.00
_cell.angle_gamma   90.00
#
_symmetry.space_group_name_H-M   'P 1'
#
loop_
_entity.id
_entity.type
_entity.pdbx_description
1 polymer ?
#
loop_
_entity_poly.entity_id
_entity_poly.type
_entity_poly.pdbx_seq_one_letter_code
_entity_poly.pdbx_strand_id
1 'polypeptide(L)'
;MNRLIAVLLISGAVYAQPAQLSSFEAFRKAAEVLRNPRCLNCHIPGDQPLTGANGEPHPMRVKRGSDGLGTPVMRCATCHQETNGERPDSPPGSKEWKLPPPATRMAWVGLDDQKLCRAILNTKTNGGMTRDKLVNHMATDPRVLWSWEPGPGREAPPMEHRAFVELVRVWIEKGASCAP
;
A
#
# COMPACT_ATOMS: atom_id res chain seq x y z
N MET A 1 26.34 -1.39 56.56
CA MET A 1 25.55 -0.67 55.55
C MET A 1 25.75 -1.37 54.21
N ASN A 2 24.85 -2.35 53.88
CA ASN A 2 24.89 -3.10 52.61
C ASN A 2 24.11 -2.33 51.56
N ARG A 3 24.77 -1.85 50.52
CA ARG A 3 24.10 -1.27 49.33
C ARG A 3 23.80 -2.39 48.35
N LEU A 4 22.53 -2.74 48.20
CA LEU A 4 22.00 -3.61 47.12
C LEU A 4 22.03 -2.81 45.82
N ILE A 5 22.85 -3.22 44.86
CA ILE A 5 22.83 -2.71 43.49
C ILE A 5 21.79 -3.53 42.73
N ALA A 6 20.68 -2.90 42.41
CA ALA A 6 19.67 -3.51 41.50
C ALA A 6 20.16 -3.38 40.05
N VAL A 7 20.50 -4.50 39.44
CA VAL A 7 20.81 -4.58 38.02
C VAL A 7 19.48 -4.64 37.24
N LEU A 8 19.10 -3.54 36.57
CA LEU A 8 17.99 -3.52 35.63
C LEU A 8 18.44 -4.23 34.33
N LEU A 9 17.89 -5.42 34.10
CA LEU A 9 18.01 -6.10 32.80
C LEU A 9 17.01 -5.45 31.83
N ILE A 10 17.51 -4.58 30.96
CA ILE A 10 16.73 -4.02 29.86
C ILE A 10 16.70 -5.09 28.75
N SER A 11 15.58 -5.80 28.62
CA SER A 11 15.32 -6.73 27.52
C SER A 11 15.02 -5.90 26.26
N GLY A 12 16.07 -5.51 25.53
CA GLY A 12 15.92 -4.87 24.22
C GLY A 12 15.35 -5.89 23.23
N ALA A 13 14.15 -5.65 22.70
CA ALA A 13 13.67 -6.38 21.53
C ALA A 13 14.59 -6.10 20.36
N VAL A 14 15.31 -7.10 19.89
CA VAL A 14 16.19 -7.00 18.71
C VAL A 14 15.29 -7.05 17.47
N TYR A 15 14.91 -5.92 16.95
CA TYR A 15 14.30 -5.83 15.63
C TYR A 15 15.40 -5.97 14.58
N ALA A 16 15.32 -7.00 13.74
CA ALA A 16 16.24 -7.15 12.62
C ALA A 16 16.15 -5.92 11.70
N GLN A 17 17.30 -5.31 11.45
CA GLN A 17 17.36 -4.13 10.56
C GLN A 17 17.05 -4.54 9.11
N PRO A 18 16.34 -3.71 8.32
CA PRO A 18 15.98 -4.04 6.94
C PRO A 18 17.14 -4.52 6.08
N ALA A 19 18.32 -3.93 6.23
CA ALA A 19 19.53 -4.29 5.48
C ALA A 19 20.03 -5.74 5.74
N GLN A 20 19.63 -6.36 6.84
CA GLN A 20 20.02 -7.74 7.19
C GLN A 20 19.06 -8.81 6.64
N LEU A 21 17.89 -8.38 6.15
CA LEU A 21 16.87 -9.29 5.62
C LEU A 21 17.31 -9.86 4.25
N SER A 22 16.91 -11.09 3.94
CA SER A 22 16.93 -11.59 2.56
C SER A 22 15.95 -10.80 1.69
N SER A 23 16.07 -10.95 0.36
CA SER A 23 15.15 -10.30 -0.58
C SER A 23 13.68 -10.64 -0.27
N PHE A 24 13.36 -11.92 -0.14
CA PHE A 24 11.98 -12.35 0.11
C PHE A 24 11.46 -11.99 1.50
N GLU A 25 12.31 -12.00 2.53
CA GLU A 25 11.93 -11.53 3.87
C GLU A 25 11.59 -10.04 3.89
N ALA A 26 12.37 -9.22 3.17
CA ALA A 26 12.07 -7.80 3.02
C ALA A 26 10.71 -7.60 2.30
N PHE A 27 10.45 -8.36 1.23
CA PHE A 27 9.16 -8.35 0.56
C PHE A 27 8.01 -8.75 1.50
N ARG A 28 8.15 -9.83 2.26
CA ARG A 28 7.12 -10.29 3.19
C ARG A 28 6.72 -9.22 4.21
N LYS A 29 7.71 -8.51 4.75
CA LYS A 29 7.44 -7.38 5.66
C LYS A 29 6.74 -6.22 4.94
N ALA A 30 7.16 -5.86 3.72
CA ALA A 30 6.48 -4.85 2.92
C ALA A 30 5.05 -5.28 2.56
N ALA A 31 4.81 -6.57 2.36
CA ALA A 31 3.49 -7.12 2.04
C ALA A 31 2.44 -6.93 3.15
N GLU A 32 2.85 -6.72 4.40
CA GLU A 32 1.95 -6.33 5.49
C GLU A 32 1.25 -5.01 5.17
N VAL A 33 1.99 -4.04 4.63
CA VAL A 33 1.44 -2.75 4.17
C VAL A 33 0.60 -2.94 2.90
N LEU A 34 1.09 -3.71 1.92
CA LEU A 34 0.38 -3.93 0.65
C LEU A 34 -0.97 -4.62 0.84
N ARG A 35 -1.17 -5.34 1.95
CA ARG A 35 -2.44 -5.96 2.36
C ARG A 35 -3.32 -5.06 3.22
N ASN A 36 -2.84 -3.86 3.58
CA ASN A 36 -3.66 -2.92 4.30
C ASN A 36 -4.84 -2.45 3.43
N PRO A 37 -6.02 -2.19 3.99
CA PRO A 37 -7.17 -1.65 3.25
C PRO A 37 -6.85 -0.39 2.44
N ARG A 38 -5.87 0.42 2.87
CA ARG A 38 -5.42 1.62 2.11
C ARG A 38 -4.91 1.26 0.70
N CYS A 39 -4.37 0.06 0.53
CA CYS A 39 -3.92 -0.47 -0.76
C CYS A 39 -4.99 -1.34 -1.41
N LEU A 40 -5.54 -2.32 -0.66
CA LEU A 40 -6.45 -3.33 -1.20
C LEU A 40 -7.78 -2.75 -1.69
N ASN A 41 -8.26 -1.63 -1.14
CA ASN A 41 -9.50 -1.00 -1.58
C ASN A 41 -9.47 -0.53 -3.04
N CYS A 42 -8.27 -0.27 -3.57
CA CYS A 42 -8.04 0.11 -4.96
C CYS A 42 -7.52 -1.06 -5.82
N HIS A 43 -6.72 -1.98 -5.24
CA HIS A 43 -6.11 -3.11 -5.92
C HIS A 43 -7.00 -4.37 -5.89
N ILE A 44 -8.18 -4.26 -6.49
CA ILE A 44 -9.28 -5.23 -6.49
C ILE A 44 -9.41 -5.99 -7.81
N PRO A 45 -9.92 -7.22 -7.80
CA PRO A 45 -10.17 -7.99 -9.03
C PRO A 45 -11.34 -7.44 -9.85
N GLY A 46 -12.34 -6.83 -9.20
CA GLY A 46 -13.54 -6.26 -9.83
C GLY A 46 -13.37 -4.82 -10.31
N ASP A 47 -14.46 -4.21 -10.73
CA ASP A 47 -14.51 -2.82 -11.19
C ASP A 47 -15.07 -1.85 -10.14
N GLN A 48 -15.73 -2.35 -9.11
CA GLN A 48 -16.22 -1.54 -8.00
C GLN A 48 -15.14 -1.47 -6.93
N PRO A 49 -14.58 -0.27 -6.61
CA PRO A 49 -13.63 -0.11 -5.53
C PRO A 49 -14.24 -0.51 -4.18
N LEU A 50 -13.37 -0.79 -3.22
CA LEU A 50 -13.77 -1.00 -1.84
C LEU A 50 -13.53 0.27 -1.02
N THR A 51 -14.09 0.31 0.19
CA THR A 51 -13.97 1.42 1.13
C THR A 51 -13.87 0.91 2.57
N GLY A 52 -13.47 1.80 3.47
CA GLY A 52 -13.36 1.50 4.90
C GLY A 52 -12.24 0.52 5.25
N ALA A 53 -12.18 0.18 6.54
CA ALA A 53 -11.18 -0.73 7.07
C ALA A 53 -11.50 -2.21 6.75
N ASN A 54 -12.76 -2.52 6.52
CA ASN A 54 -13.24 -3.89 6.28
C ASN A 54 -13.38 -4.23 4.79
N GLY A 55 -13.02 -3.31 3.87
CA GLY A 55 -13.14 -3.56 2.43
C GLY A 55 -14.59 -3.66 1.95
N GLU A 56 -15.46 -2.81 2.47
CA GLU A 56 -16.85 -2.76 2.03
C GLU A 56 -16.98 -2.25 0.59
N PRO A 57 -17.96 -2.69 -0.19
CA PRO A 57 -18.19 -2.13 -1.52
C PRO A 57 -18.41 -0.62 -1.45
N HIS A 58 -17.76 0.12 -2.35
CA HIS A 58 -17.89 1.57 -2.42
C HIS A 58 -19.36 1.98 -2.56
N PRO A 59 -19.86 2.93 -1.74
CA PRO A 59 -21.22 3.44 -1.88
C PRO A 59 -21.49 3.96 -3.30
N MET A 60 -22.77 4.10 -3.67
CA MET A 60 -23.21 4.56 -4.99
C MET A 60 -22.81 3.64 -6.15
N ARG A 61 -22.27 2.44 -5.87
CA ARG A 61 -21.86 1.44 -6.88
C ARG A 61 -20.95 2.00 -7.99
N VAL A 62 -20.06 2.90 -7.62
CA VAL A 62 -19.06 3.48 -8.52
C VAL A 62 -18.27 2.38 -9.22
N LYS A 63 -17.92 2.61 -10.49
CA LYS A 63 -17.16 1.67 -11.30
C LYS A 63 -15.85 2.30 -11.77
N ARG A 64 -14.84 1.47 -11.98
CA ARG A 64 -13.49 1.84 -12.46
C ARG A 64 -13.50 2.69 -13.73
N GLY A 65 -14.38 2.37 -14.70
CA GLY A 65 -14.28 2.95 -16.03
C GLY A 65 -13.10 2.41 -16.84
N SER A 66 -12.98 2.82 -18.09
CA SER A 66 -11.93 2.34 -19.02
C SER A 66 -10.54 2.88 -18.69
N ASP A 67 -10.46 4.05 -18.05
CA ASP A 67 -9.23 4.79 -17.72
C ASP A 67 -8.87 4.76 -16.22
N GLY A 68 -9.70 4.10 -15.40
CA GLY A 68 -9.55 4.09 -13.94
C GLY A 68 -10.14 5.32 -13.24
N LEU A 69 -10.65 6.30 -13.97
CA LEU A 69 -11.14 7.57 -13.43
C LEU A 69 -12.67 7.60 -13.20
N GLY A 70 -13.30 6.44 -13.20
CA GLY A 70 -14.76 6.32 -13.11
C GLY A 70 -15.45 6.27 -14.49
N THR A 71 -16.75 6.04 -14.49
CA THR A 71 -17.56 6.05 -15.71
C THR A 71 -17.80 7.49 -16.17
N PRO A 72 -18.17 7.74 -17.45
CA PRO A 72 -18.47 9.08 -17.94
C PRO A 72 -19.56 9.81 -17.13
N VAL A 73 -20.53 9.09 -16.59
CA VAL A 73 -21.63 9.65 -15.79
C VAL A 73 -21.31 9.75 -14.30
N MET A 74 -20.22 9.15 -13.83
CA MET A 74 -19.80 9.17 -12.42
C MET A 74 -18.27 9.08 -12.33
N ARG A 75 -17.63 10.22 -12.46
CA ARG A 75 -16.17 10.33 -12.36
C ARG A 75 -15.74 10.34 -10.90
N CYS A 76 -14.57 9.77 -10.60
CA CYS A 76 -13.98 9.80 -9.26
C CYS A 76 -13.86 11.23 -8.73
N ALA A 77 -13.39 12.16 -9.56
CA ALA A 77 -13.21 13.57 -9.22
C ALA A 77 -14.51 14.34 -8.91
N THR A 78 -15.69 13.75 -9.17
CA THR A 78 -16.96 14.36 -8.73
C THR A 78 -17.04 14.48 -7.20
N CYS A 79 -16.43 13.52 -6.49
CA CYS A 79 -16.44 13.50 -5.01
C CYS A 79 -15.03 13.58 -4.41
N HIS A 80 -14.03 12.99 -5.07
CA HIS A 80 -12.65 12.96 -4.59
C HIS A 80 -11.86 14.15 -5.13
N GLN A 81 -11.51 15.08 -4.24
CA GLN A 81 -10.73 16.27 -4.56
C GLN A 81 -9.22 16.00 -4.45
N GLU A 82 -8.38 17.01 -4.68
CA GLU A 82 -6.93 16.89 -4.57
C GLU A 82 -6.42 16.76 -3.11
N THR A 83 -7.28 17.07 -2.14
CA THR A 83 -6.99 17.00 -0.72
C THR A 83 -8.12 16.29 0.03
N ASN A 84 -7.82 15.73 1.19
CA ASN A 84 -8.84 15.17 2.08
C ASN A 84 -9.81 16.25 2.56
N GLY A 85 -11.07 15.87 2.71
CA GLY A 85 -12.03 16.71 3.41
C GLY A 85 -11.75 16.75 4.92
N GLU A 86 -12.29 17.75 5.59
CA GLU A 86 -12.02 18.05 7.01
C GLU A 86 -12.76 17.12 7.99
N ARG A 87 -13.81 16.42 7.54
CA ARG A 87 -14.65 15.58 8.38
C ARG A 87 -14.35 14.11 8.19
N PRO A 88 -14.54 13.26 9.22
CA PRO A 88 -14.31 11.81 9.13
C PRO A 88 -15.12 11.10 8.04
N ASP A 89 -16.29 11.60 7.70
CA ASP A 89 -17.21 11.08 6.69
C ASP A 89 -17.00 11.70 5.30
N SER A 90 -16.11 12.69 5.17
CA SER A 90 -15.79 13.30 3.87
C SER A 90 -15.10 12.28 2.96
N PRO A 91 -15.37 12.35 1.63
CA PRO A 91 -14.57 11.59 0.68
C PRO A 91 -13.07 11.85 0.85
N PRO A 92 -12.22 10.83 0.80
CA PRO A 92 -10.77 11.05 0.78
C PRO A 92 -10.35 11.75 -0.51
N GLY A 93 -9.24 12.47 -0.45
CA GLY A 93 -8.71 13.18 -1.61
C GLY A 93 -7.20 13.03 -1.74
N SER A 94 -6.75 13.01 -2.98
CA SER A 94 -5.35 13.04 -3.37
C SER A 94 -5.26 13.46 -4.83
N LYS A 95 -4.14 14.03 -5.22
CA LYS A 95 -3.86 14.30 -6.65
C LYS A 95 -4.00 13.02 -7.46
N GLU A 96 -4.61 13.13 -8.63
CA GLU A 96 -4.80 12.02 -9.56
C GLU A 96 -5.60 10.83 -8.99
N TRP A 97 -6.63 11.09 -8.18
CA TRP A 97 -7.45 10.02 -7.59
C TRP A 97 -8.05 9.12 -8.68
N LYS A 98 -7.58 7.87 -8.74
CA LYS A 98 -8.00 6.87 -9.73
C LYS A 98 -7.68 5.45 -9.29
N LEU A 99 -8.34 4.49 -9.90
CA LEU A 99 -7.96 3.07 -9.84
C LEU A 99 -6.94 2.74 -10.94
N PRO A 100 -6.13 1.68 -10.80
CA PRO A 100 -5.43 1.13 -11.95
C PRO A 100 -6.44 0.79 -13.07
N PRO A 101 -6.18 1.13 -14.33
CA PRO A 101 -7.10 0.84 -15.43
C PRO A 101 -7.29 -0.68 -15.65
N PRO A 102 -8.36 -1.14 -16.33
CA PRO A 102 -8.69 -2.56 -16.47
C PRO A 102 -7.54 -3.43 -17.01
N ALA A 103 -6.78 -2.91 -17.96
CA ALA A 103 -5.66 -3.64 -18.58
C ALA A 103 -4.49 -3.89 -17.60
N THR A 104 -4.33 -3.05 -16.57
CA THR A 104 -3.25 -3.11 -15.60
C THR A 104 -3.82 -3.04 -14.18
N ARG A 105 -4.82 -3.83 -13.94
CA ARG A 105 -5.68 -3.81 -12.74
C ARG A 105 -4.95 -3.99 -11.43
N MET A 106 -3.83 -4.74 -11.41
CA MET A 106 -3.05 -4.99 -10.19
C MET A 106 -3.92 -5.49 -9.04
N ALA A 107 -4.70 -6.55 -9.29
CA ALA A 107 -5.56 -7.14 -8.27
C ALA A 107 -4.72 -7.95 -7.27
N TRP A 108 -4.80 -7.58 -5.99
CA TRP A 108 -3.98 -8.18 -4.92
C TRP A 108 -4.79 -8.95 -3.88
N VAL A 109 -6.10 -8.74 -3.83
CA VAL A 109 -6.98 -9.37 -2.85
C VAL A 109 -6.87 -10.90 -2.91
N GLY A 110 -6.61 -11.52 -1.76
CA GLY A 110 -6.52 -12.98 -1.63
C GLY A 110 -5.22 -13.61 -2.11
N LEU A 111 -4.23 -12.81 -2.55
CA LEU A 111 -2.93 -13.35 -2.95
C LEU A 111 -2.04 -13.66 -1.74
N ASP A 112 -1.39 -14.82 -1.76
CA ASP A 112 -0.28 -15.14 -0.86
C ASP A 112 0.97 -14.29 -1.20
N ASP A 113 2.02 -14.37 -0.37
CA ASP A 113 3.24 -13.57 -0.54
C ASP A 113 3.89 -13.80 -1.91
N GLN A 114 3.97 -15.04 -2.36
CA GLN A 114 4.63 -15.36 -3.62
C GLN A 114 3.83 -14.86 -4.82
N LYS A 115 2.50 -15.03 -4.81
CA LYS A 115 1.63 -14.56 -5.88
C LYS A 115 1.59 -13.04 -5.93
N LEU A 116 1.51 -12.37 -4.78
CA LEU A 116 1.54 -10.91 -4.68
C LEU A 116 2.87 -10.35 -5.22
N CYS A 117 3.99 -10.93 -4.81
CA CYS A 117 5.31 -10.58 -5.32
C CYS A 117 5.39 -10.69 -6.85
N ARG A 118 4.99 -11.84 -7.40
CA ARG A 118 4.97 -12.05 -8.86
C ARG A 118 4.02 -11.09 -9.59
N ALA A 119 2.86 -10.79 -9.01
CA ALA A 119 1.90 -9.85 -9.60
C ALA A 119 2.50 -8.43 -9.69
N ILE A 120 3.17 -7.98 -8.64
CA ILE A 120 3.81 -6.64 -8.62
C ILE A 120 4.95 -6.54 -9.63
N LEU A 121 5.74 -7.61 -9.82
CA LEU A 121 6.86 -7.64 -10.76
C LEU A 121 6.44 -7.86 -12.21
N ASN A 122 5.20 -8.25 -12.47
CA ASN A 122 4.74 -8.57 -13.83
C ASN A 122 4.50 -7.29 -14.64
N THR A 123 5.49 -6.90 -15.46
CA THR A 123 5.43 -5.69 -16.28
C THR A 123 4.28 -5.66 -17.29
N LYS A 124 3.72 -6.80 -17.64
CA LYS A 124 2.54 -6.87 -18.53
C LYS A 124 1.26 -6.40 -17.85
N THR A 125 1.19 -6.48 -16.53
CA THR A 125 -0.01 -6.15 -15.75
C THR A 125 0.17 -5.03 -14.73
N ASN A 126 1.41 -4.62 -14.44
CA ASN A 126 1.71 -3.57 -13.48
C ASN A 126 1.85 -2.16 -14.10
N GLY A 127 1.41 -1.97 -15.36
CA GLY A 127 1.56 -0.70 -16.06
C GLY A 127 2.95 -0.49 -16.66
N GLY A 128 3.73 -1.54 -16.91
CA GLY A 128 5.08 -1.45 -17.47
C GLY A 128 6.14 -0.98 -16.48
N MET A 129 5.86 -1.06 -15.17
CA MET A 129 6.80 -0.62 -14.14
C MET A 129 7.98 -1.58 -14.05
N THR A 130 9.18 -1.07 -14.30
CA THR A 130 10.46 -1.73 -13.97
C THR A 130 10.68 -1.72 -12.46
N ARG A 131 11.71 -2.44 -11.98
CA ARG A 131 12.05 -2.50 -10.56
C ARG A 131 12.30 -1.11 -9.96
N ASP A 132 13.08 -0.27 -10.64
CA ASP A 132 13.37 1.10 -10.17
C ASP A 132 12.11 1.97 -10.15
N LYS A 133 11.25 1.83 -11.17
CA LYS A 133 9.96 2.54 -11.20
C LYS A 133 9.03 2.09 -10.08
N LEU A 134 9.07 0.81 -9.68
CA LEU A 134 8.30 0.32 -8.53
C LEU A 134 8.77 0.98 -7.22
N VAL A 135 10.09 1.05 -6.98
CA VAL A 135 10.62 1.76 -5.79
C VAL A 135 10.19 3.22 -5.80
N ASN A 136 10.34 3.91 -6.94
CA ASN A 136 9.95 5.31 -7.08
C ASN A 136 8.45 5.50 -6.87
N HIS A 137 7.60 4.64 -7.45
CA HIS A 137 6.15 4.67 -7.27
C HIS A 137 5.77 4.55 -5.79
N MET A 138 6.35 3.57 -5.07
CA MET A 138 6.08 3.40 -3.64
C MET A 138 6.60 4.57 -2.79
N ALA A 139 7.61 5.29 -3.26
CA ALA A 139 8.20 6.42 -2.55
C ALA A 139 7.49 7.77 -2.81
N THR A 140 6.91 7.98 -3.99
CA THR A 140 6.56 9.34 -4.43
C THR A 140 5.16 9.49 -5.05
N ASP A 141 4.46 8.39 -5.39
CA ASP A 141 3.13 8.50 -5.99
C ASP A 141 2.14 9.12 -4.99
N PRO A 142 1.39 10.17 -5.36
CA PRO A 142 0.48 10.85 -4.44
C PRO A 142 -0.57 9.94 -3.79
N ARG A 143 -1.02 8.89 -4.49
CA ARG A 143 -2.02 7.93 -3.97
C ARG A 143 -1.38 6.95 -2.98
N VAL A 144 -0.11 6.61 -3.17
CA VAL A 144 0.65 5.83 -2.19
C VAL A 144 0.91 6.67 -0.95
N LEU A 145 1.38 7.91 -1.10
CA LEU A 145 1.61 8.85 0.01
C LEU A 145 0.31 9.12 0.79
N TRP A 146 -0.82 9.25 0.11
CA TRP A 146 -2.12 9.39 0.75
C TRP A 146 -2.42 8.27 1.76
N SER A 147 -1.94 7.06 1.54
CA SER A 147 -2.17 5.94 2.46
C SER A 147 -1.68 6.23 3.89
N TRP A 148 -0.66 7.07 4.05
CA TRP A 148 -0.13 7.50 5.36
C TRP A 148 -0.74 8.80 5.87
N GLU A 149 -1.40 9.54 4.99
CA GLU A 149 -2.14 10.77 5.34
C GLU A 149 -3.61 10.65 4.88
N PRO A 150 -4.35 9.61 5.33
CA PRO A 150 -5.66 9.28 4.76
C PRO A 150 -6.77 10.24 5.16
N GLY A 151 -6.47 11.25 5.98
CA GLY A 151 -7.43 12.21 6.50
C GLY A 151 -8.20 11.71 7.72
N PRO A 152 -9.06 12.56 8.28
CA PRO A 152 -9.79 12.29 9.52
C PRO A 152 -10.59 10.98 9.49
N GLY A 153 -10.63 10.27 10.60
CA GLY A 153 -11.41 9.04 10.76
C GLY A 153 -10.86 7.81 10.00
N ARG A 154 -9.64 7.89 9.45
CA ARG A 154 -9.00 6.80 8.72
C ARG A 154 -7.64 6.50 9.32
N GLU A 155 -7.35 5.20 9.46
CA GLU A 155 -6.05 4.76 9.98
C GLU A 155 -5.04 4.60 8.85
N ALA A 156 -3.81 5.02 9.10
CA ALA A 156 -2.66 4.74 8.23
C ALA A 156 -2.24 3.25 8.33
N PRO A 157 -1.43 2.74 7.39
CA PRO A 157 -0.80 1.43 7.55
C PRO A 157 0.03 1.32 8.83
N PRO A 158 0.24 0.09 9.36
CA PRO A 158 0.87 -0.12 10.67
C PRO A 158 2.39 0.10 10.69
N MET A 159 2.96 0.60 9.60
CA MET A 159 4.39 0.83 9.42
C MET A 159 4.62 2.23 8.86
N GLU A 160 5.64 2.91 9.32
CA GLU A 160 6.07 4.21 8.77
C GLU A 160 6.40 4.11 7.26
N HIS A 161 5.98 5.10 6.47
CA HIS A 161 6.21 5.12 5.02
C HIS A 161 7.67 4.92 4.63
N ARG A 162 8.59 5.60 5.32
CA ARG A 162 10.04 5.46 5.07
C ARG A 162 10.53 4.03 5.28
N ALA A 163 10.04 3.36 6.32
CA ALA A 163 10.41 1.97 6.62
C ALA A 163 9.85 1.02 5.54
N PHE A 164 8.62 1.24 5.09
CA PHE A 164 8.04 0.49 3.98
C PHE A 164 8.85 0.65 2.69
N VAL A 165 9.17 1.88 2.30
CA VAL A 165 9.98 2.15 1.09
C VAL A 165 11.36 1.49 1.18
N GLU A 166 11.99 1.50 2.35
CA GLU A 166 13.29 0.84 2.56
C GLU A 166 13.17 -0.68 2.40
N LEU A 167 12.11 -1.31 2.89
CA LEU A 167 11.87 -2.74 2.68
C LEU A 167 11.69 -3.06 1.19
N VAL A 168 10.94 -2.24 0.46
CA VAL A 168 10.79 -2.39 -1.00
C VAL A 168 12.13 -2.24 -1.71
N ARG A 169 12.98 -1.28 -1.31
CA ARG A 169 14.32 -1.09 -1.85
C ARG A 169 15.19 -2.32 -1.62
N VAL A 170 15.31 -2.78 -0.37
CA VAL A 170 16.09 -3.98 -0.01
C VAL A 170 15.61 -5.20 -0.79
N TRP A 171 14.29 -5.39 -0.94
CA TRP A 171 13.74 -6.46 -1.77
C TRP A 171 14.24 -6.39 -3.22
N ILE A 172 14.15 -5.21 -3.84
CA ILE A 172 14.54 -4.99 -5.24
C ILE A 172 16.04 -5.15 -5.44
N GLU A 173 16.87 -4.50 -4.61
CA GLU A 173 18.34 -4.51 -4.69
C GLU A 173 18.93 -5.91 -4.47
N LYS A 174 18.30 -6.71 -3.62
CA LYS A 174 18.69 -8.11 -3.37
C LYS A 174 18.10 -9.13 -4.36
N GLY A 175 17.65 -8.66 -5.52
CA GLY A 175 17.26 -9.52 -6.64
C GLY A 175 15.75 -9.69 -6.85
N ALA A 176 14.90 -9.05 -6.04
CA ALA A 176 13.43 -9.13 -6.15
C ALA A 176 12.91 -10.57 -6.08
N SER A 177 13.44 -11.38 -5.14
CA SER A 177 13.01 -12.78 -4.98
C SER A 177 11.55 -12.85 -4.52
N CYS A 178 10.80 -13.81 -5.10
CA CYS A 178 9.44 -14.16 -4.71
C CYS A 178 9.36 -15.52 -4.00
N ALA A 179 10.48 -16.05 -3.57
CA ALA A 179 10.58 -17.29 -2.79
C ALA A 179 11.70 -17.16 -1.75
N PRO A 180 11.69 -17.97 -0.68
CA PRO A 180 12.75 -18.04 0.31
C PRO A 180 14.12 -18.30 -0.30
#